data_3dfaaca02cac62388d186b416913b041
#
_entry.id   3dfaaca02cac62388d186b416913b041
#
_cell.length_a   1.000
_cell.length_b   1.000
_cell.length_c   1.000
_cell.angle_alpha   90.00
_cell.angle_beta   90.00
_cell.angle_gamma   90.00
#
_symmetry.space_group_name_H-M   'P 1'
#
loop_
_entity.id
_entity.type
_entity.pdbx_description
1 polymer ?
#
loop_
_entity_poly.entity_id
_entity_poly.type
_entity_poly.pdbx_seq_one_letter_code
_entity_poly.pdbx_strand_id
1 'polypeptide(L)'
;MNARQAKLLEKIKSAGASYMPAQSWISRDVALYRAHRKSPLRSLSQLRANTVLELVRLVPVQLTEPWLLAGEQYCMKLQNVCWGITRPETQDDDFLARELKRIAPDIDLEAKDFRHAIHSIWHGHNCAVTVGEISPGQNAQEQYAWGKASRQEDSVYMAVGWVENHSIRDYEKLLKIGYGGLRKLVEEELKRFPIYSVQYVERENFLRAALAICDAGLELGEKWARCAENRAANCTDSCERNKFLDMAVRCRNVVSRGARTFPEAVQCLWFGHIITCCEDGINANSLGRLDQILNPYYQEDLAKGRITREEALEWLVELAIKLYLHYDVQAITLSGQTPEGKCAVNDMSYLFLEATDSFGELRDLSVRVTPDMPELFLERCCQLVLRGGGIPFFFNDVPFIQTLTERGIALEDARDYSPIGCIETSIPGKSNPHAVSAWINLLRILEFTIHPDKTLQTDIKSVRKPVPWKHSTHSPTSSMRTSSKSGSSPNEWFTG
;
A
#
# COMPACT_ATOMS: atom_id res chain seq x y z
N MET A 1 -0.03 10.01 24.85
CA MET A 1 1.39 9.69 24.55
C MET A 1 2.21 9.78 25.81
N ASN A 2 3.02 8.76 26.11
CA ASN A 2 3.87 8.77 27.31
C ASN A 2 5.22 9.50 27.08
N ALA A 3 6.01 9.70 28.16
CA ALA A 3 7.28 10.43 28.11
C ALA A 3 8.32 9.79 27.16
N ARG A 4 8.38 8.44 27.07
CA ARG A 4 9.25 7.71 26.14
C ARG A 4 8.92 8.04 24.70
N GLN A 5 7.64 7.99 24.35
CA GLN A 5 7.14 8.26 22.99
C GLN A 5 7.29 9.74 22.60
N ALA A 6 7.05 10.66 23.54
CA ALA A 6 7.27 12.09 23.31
C ALA A 6 8.73 12.41 22.97
N LYS A 7 9.67 11.86 23.74
CA LYS A 7 11.10 12.00 23.49
C LYS A 7 11.53 11.40 22.15
N LEU A 8 10.95 10.24 21.81
CA LEU A 8 11.22 9.57 20.53
C LEU A 8 10.73 10.41 19.36
N LEU A 9 9.50 10.94 19.43
CA LEU A 9 8.94 11.80 18.40
C LEU A 9 9.74 13.09 18.21
N GLU A 10 10.16 13.72 19.31
CA GLU A 10 11.03 14.91 19.27
C GLU A 10 12.36 14.60 18.57
N LYS A 11 12.98 13.48 18.90
CA LYS A 11 14.21 13.01 18.23
C LYS A 11 14.00 12.80 16.73
N ILE A 12 12.89 12.18 16.34
CA ILE A 12 12.53 11.96 14.93
C ILE A 12 12.34 13.30 14.21
N LYS A 13 11.58 14.21 14.79
CA LYS A 13 11.31 15.53 14.20
C LYS A 13 12.59 16.36 14.05
N SER A 14 13.46 16.35 15.06
CA SER A 14 14.73 17.09 15.02
C SER A 14 15.73 16.50 14.03
N ALA A 15 15.78 15.19 13.87
CA ALA A 15 16.65 14.51 12.91
C ALA A 15 16.13 14.58 11.47
N GLY A 16 14.83 14.76 11.28
CA GLY A 16 14.19 14.79 9.96
C GLY A 16 14.59 13.60 9.08
N ALA A 17 14.98 13.86 7.84
CA ALA A 17 15.37 12.80 6.90
C ALA A 17 16.59 11.98 7.32
N SER A 18 17.42 12.49 8.24
CA SER A 18 18.61 11.77 8.74
C SER A 18 18.32 10.78 9.87
N TYR A 19 17.09 10.75 10.39
CA TYR A 19 16.70 9.77 11.41
C TYR A 19 16.79 8.33 10.92
N MET A 20 16.47 8.12 9.66
CA MET A 20 16.52 6.80 9.05
C MET A 20 17.96 6.36 8.80
N PRO A 21 18.29 5.08 9.05
CA PRO A 21 19.57 4.53 8.61
C PRO A 21 19.78 4.84 7.14
N ALA A 22 21.00 5.19 6.76
CA ALA A 22 21.35 5.54 5.38
C ALA A 22 21.06 4.34 4.47
N GLN A 23 19.86 4.31 3.92
CA GLN A 23 19.47 3.34 2.91
C GLN A 23 19.97 3.81 1.55
N SER A 24 20.43 2.89 0.75
CA SER A 24 20.83 3.22 -0.61
C SER A 24 19.62 3.34 -1.52
N TRP A 25 19.59 4.40 -2.32
CA TRP A 25 18.60 4.60 -3.36
C TRP A 25 18.53 3.48 -4.40
N ILE A 26 19.65 2.76 -4.57
CA ILE A 26 19.77 1.66 -5.54
C ILE A 26 19.47 0.29 -4.93
N SER A 27 19.07 0.21 -3.65
CA SER A 27 18.82 -1.08 -2.99
C SER A 27 17.81 -1.93 -3.74
N ARG A 28 16.77 -1.31 -4.29
CA ARG A 28 15.75 -2.02 -5.08
C ARG A 28 16.29 -2.51 -6.42
N ASP A 29 17.10 -1.70 -7.10
CA ASP A 29 17.74 -2.09 -8.36
C ASP A 29 18.74 -3.23 -8.14
N VAL A 30 19.50 -3.19 -7.04
CA VAL A 30 20.39 -4.29 -6.63
C VAL A 30 19.59 -5.56 -6.35
N ALA A 31 18.49 -5.45 -5.60
CA ALA A 31 17.61 -6.58 -5.31
C ALA A 31 17.00 -7.17 -6.60
N LEU A 32 16.55 -6.32 -7.52
CA LEU A 32 16.05 -6.71 -8.84
C LEU A 32 17.12 -7.44 -9.67
N TYR A 33 18.31 -6.89 -9.73
CA TYR A 33 19.44 -7.51 -10.44
C TYR A 33 19.77 -8.89 -9.88
N ARG A 34 19.84 -9.03 -8.55
CA ARG A 34 20.07 -10.33 -7.88
C ARG A 34 18.96 -11.33 -8.16
N ALA A 35 17.71 -10.90 -8.07
CA ALA A 35 16.54 -11.74 -8.37
C ALA A 35 16.55 -12.23 -9.81
N HIS A 36 16.85 -11.35 -10.76
CA HIS A 36 16.97 -11.70 -12.18
C HIS A 36 18.13 -12.67 -12.43
N ARG A 37 19.32 -12.40 -11.87
CA ARG A 37 20.50 -13.29 -12.02
C ARG A 37 20.25 -14.71 -11.52
N LYS A 38 19.49 -14.86 -10.44
CA LYS A 38 19.15 -16.20 -9.89
C LYS A 38 18.17 -16.97 -10.78
N SER A 39 17.36 -16.30 -11.57
CA SER A 39 16.37 -16.94 -12.44
C SER A 39 15.91 -16.01 -13.57
N PRO A 40 16.69 -15.90 -14.64
CA PRO A 40 16.43 -14.93 -15.73
C PRO A 40 15.16 -15.23 -16.55
N LEU A 41 14.65 -16.47 -16.53
CA LEU A 41 13.46 -16.89 -17.30
C LEU A 41 12.16 -16.89 -16.49
N ARG A 42 12.13 -16.23 -15.35
CA ARG A 42 10.90 -16.14 -14.53
C ARG A 42 9.90 -15.17 -15.12
N SER A 43 8.62 -15.42 -14.82
CA SER A 43 7.55 -14.47 -15.10
C SER A 43 7.73 -13.15 -14.35
N LEU A 44 7.07 -12.09 -14.79
CA LEU A 44 7.13 -10.78 -14.12
C LEU A 44 6.68 -10.86 -12.65
N SER A 45 5.63 -11.62 -12.35
CA SER A 45 5.15 -11.83 -10.98
C SER A 45 6.23 -12.48 -10.09
N GLN A 46 6.91 -13.50 -10.58
CA GLN A 46 8.01 -14.13 -9.86
C GLN A 46 9.23 -13.21 -9.72
N LEU A 47 9.55 -12.43 -10.74
CA LEU A 47 10.65 -11.46 -10.68
C LEU A 47 10.37 -10.41 -9.60
N ARG A 48 9.17 -9.81 -9.58
CA ARG A 48 8.74 -8.85 -8.56
C ARG A 48 8.82 -9.44 -7.14
N ALA A 49 8.22 -10.59 -6.92
CA ALA A 49 8.21 -11.24 -5.61
C ALA A 49 9.61 -11.62 -5.11
N ASN A 50 10.47 -12.15 -5.98
CA ASN A 50 11.85 -12.42 -5.62
C ASN A 50 12.68 -11.16 -5.38
N THR A 51 12.34 -10.04 -6.04
CA THR A 51 12.96 -8.74 -5.73
C THR A 51 12.62 -8.30 -4.32
N VAL A 52 11.38 -8.47 -3.86
CA VAL A 52 11.00 -8.20 -2.46
C VAL A 52 11.82 -9.05 -1.49
N LEU A 53 11.96 -10.35 -1.76
CA LEU A 53 12.78 -11.25 -0.95
C LEU A 53 14.24 -10.82 -0.89
N GLU A 54 14.83 -10.49 -2.04
CA GLU A 54 16.23 -10.00 -2.08
C GLU A 54 16.38 -8.64 -1.39
N LEU A 55 15.37 -7.78 -1.46
CA LEU A 55 15.38 -6.50 -0.78
C LEU A 55 15.34 -6.67 0.75
N VAL A 56 14.49 -7.56 1.26
CA VAL A 56 14.46 -7.92 2.69
C VAL A 56 15.82 -8.46 3.16
N ARG A 57 16.48 -9.23 2.32
CA ARG A 57 17.84 -9.75 2.60
C ARG A 57 18.90 -8.65 2.64
N LEU A 58 18.84 -7.75 1.70
CA LEU A 58 19.83 -6.70 1.48
C LEU A 58 19.79 -5.62 2.57
N VAL A 59 18.59 -5.15 2.93
CA VAL A 59 18.45 -3.98 3.80
C VAL A 59 18.89 -4.32 5.23
N PRO A 60 19.84 -3.58 5.83
CA PRO A 60 20.25 -3.79 7.21
C PRO A 60 19.14 -3.44 8.19
N VAL A 61 19.08 -4.15 9.32
CA VAL A 61 18.14 -3.89 10.40
C VAL A 61 18.89 -3.44 11.65
N GLN A 62 18.35 -2.44 12.34
CA GLN A 62 18.97 -1.86 13.54
C GLN A 62 17.89 -1.44 14.54
N LEU A 63 18.06 -1.83 15.81
CA LEU A 63 17.28 -1.34 16.94
C LEU A 63 18.09 -0.26 17.67
N THR A 64 17.92 0.98 17.23
CA THR A 64 18.62 2.13 17.81
C THR A 64 17.88 2.73 19.01
N GLU A 65 16.57 2.55 19.06
CA GLU A 65 15.68 3.11 20.08
C GLU A 65 14.92 2.01 20.82
N PRO A 66 14.36 2.30 22.00
CA PRO A 66 13.58 1.35 22.79
C PRO A 66 12.14 1.21 22.25
N TRP A 67 12.02 0.76 21.00
CA TRP A 67 10.74 0.48 20.36
C TRP A 67 10.03 -0.70 21.00
N LEU A 68 8.69 -0.65 21.07
CA LEU A 68 7.84 -1.82 21.31
C LEU A 68 7.66 -2.63 20.02
N LEU A 69 7.57 -1.90 18.91
CA LEU A 69 7.26 -2.43 17.59
C LEU A 69 8.53 -2.56 16.75
N ALA A 70 8.92 -3.80 16.45
CA ALA A 70 10.05 -4.08 15.57
C ALA A 70 9.67 -3.80 14.11
N GLY A 71 10.62 -3.33 13.33
CA GLY A 71 10.42 -3.11 11.91
C GLY A 71 10.41 -1.64 11.52
N GLU A 72 10.91 -1.39 10.33
CA GLU A 72 10.89 -0.08 9.68
C GLU A 72 10.59 -0.25 8.19
N GLN A 73 9.96 0.75 7.60
CA GLN A 73 9.65 0.74 6.17
C GLN A 73 10.90 1.13 5.39
N TYR A 74 11.58 0.20 4.78
CA TYR A 74 12.90 0.41 4.17
C TYR A 74 12.88 1.08 2.81
N CYS A 75 11.78 0.96 2.09
CA CYS A 75 11.71 1.32 0.69
C CYS A 75 11.31 2.76 0.42
N MET A 76 11.17 3.54 1.44
CA MET A 76 10.44 4.79 1.45
C MET A 76 11.16 5.96 0.86
N LYS A 77 12.48 6.00 0.98
CA LYS A 77 13.26 7.04 0.31
C LYS A 77 13.35 6.81 -1.21
N LEU A 78 12.79 5.70 -1.67
CA LEU A 78 12.60 5.39 -3.09
C LEU A 78 11.27 5.97 -3.61
N GLN A 79 10.77 7.06 -3.02
CA GLN A 79 9.60 7.77 -3.51
C GLN A 79 9.63 7.90 -5.03
N ASN A 80 8.49 7.60 -5.67
CA ASN A 80 8.27 7.69 -7.10
C ASN A 80 9.07 6.69 -7.95
N VAL A 81 9.48 5.58 -7.41
CA VAL A 81 10.06 4.54 -8.22
C VAL A 81 8.94 3.63 -8.71
N CYS A 82 8.42 3.96 -9.87
CA CYS A 82 7.99 2.90 -10.76
C CYS A 82 9.13 1.90 -10.83
N TRP A 83 8.81 0.63 -10.75
CA TRP A 83 9.78 -0.41 -10.97
C TRP A 83 10.62 -0.06 -12.21
N GLY A 84 11.93 0.03 -12.08
CA GLY A 84 12.85 0.28 -13.18
C GLY A 84 13.12 1.73 -13.56
N ILE A 85 12.66 2.72 -12.78
CA ILE A 85 13.09 4.11 -12.99
C ILE A 85 14.16 4.44 -11.97
N THR A 86 15.40 4.54 -12.43
CA THR A 86 16.49 5.13 -11.65
C THR A 86 16.22 6.63 -11.49
N ARG A 87 16.44 7.16 -10.28
CA ARG A 87 16.33 8.60 -10.05
C ARG A 87 17.44 9.37 -10.79
N PRO A 88 17.22 10.66 -11.05
CA PRO A 88 18.26 11.51 -11.66
C PRO A 88 19.60 11.44 -10.91
N GLU A 89 19.56 11.35 -9.56
CA GLU A 89 20.76 11.25 -8.73
C GLU A 89 21.53 9.93 -8.94
N THR A 90 20.82 8.87 -9.34
CA THR A 90 21.46 7.58 -9.68
C THR A 90 22.02 7.57 -11.10
N GLN A 91 21.87 8.66 -11.85
CA GLN A 91 22.51 8.82 -13.15
C GLN A 91 23.96 9.28 -13.05
N ASP A 92 24.39 9.75 -11.87
CA ASP A 92 25.82 10.00 -11.59
C ASP A 92 26.55 8.67 -11.42
N ASP A 93 27.47 8.39 -12.35
CA ASP A 93 28.24 7.13 -12.37
C ASP A 93 29.12 7.00 -11.13
N ASP A 94 29.69 8.08 -10.61
CA ASP A 94 30.55 8.04 -9.42
C ASP A 94 29.71 7.75 -8.16
N PHE A 95 28.52 8.33 -8.05
CA PHE A 95 27.61 8.01 -6.98
C PHE A 95 27.16 6.54 -7.03
N LEU A 96 26.75 6.07 -8.20
CA LEU A 96 26.31 4.71 -8.41
C LEU A 96 27.41 3.70 -8.10
N ALA A 97 28.65 3.95 -8.56
CA ALA A 97 29.78 3.08 -8.29
C ALA A 97 30.08 2.99 -6.78
N ARG A 98 30.08 4.11 -6.06
CA ARG A 98 30.28 4.13 -4.60
C ARG A 98 29.19 3.35 -3.86
N GLU A 99 27.93 3.54 -4.23
CA GLU A 99 26.81 2.85 -3.60
C GLU A 99 26.79 1.35 -3.91
N LEU A 100 27.07 0.95 -5.14
CA LEU A 100 27.24 -0.48 -5.49
C LEU A 100 28.31 -1.15 -4.65
N LYS A 101 29.49 -0.54 -4.56
CA LYS A 101 30.59 -1.04 -3.74
C LYS A 101 30.21 -1.14 -2.26
N ARG A 102 29.42 -0.20 -1.76
CA ARG A 102 29.00 -0.17 -0.37
C ARG A 102 27.97 -1.25 0.00
N ILE A 103 26.94 -1.44 -0.86
CA ILE A 103 25.77 -2.29 -0.51
C ILE A 103 25.80 -3.66 -1.20
N ALA A 104 26.51 -3.79 -2.30
CA ALA A 104 26.56 -4.99 -3.14
C ALA A 104 27.95 -5.23 -3.72
N PRO A 105 28.99 -5.42 -2.86
CA PRO A 105 30.36 -5.62 -3.33
C PRO A 105 30.54 -6.93 -4.13
N ASP A 106 29.54 -7.80 -4.15
CA ASP A 106 29.45 -9.01 -4.96
C ASP A 106 29.03 -8.75 -6.41
N ILE A 107 28.59 -7.54 -6.73
CA ILE A 107 28.25 -7.12 -8.10
C ILE A 107 29.47 -6.45 -8.71
N ASP A 108 30.18 -7.22 -9.52
CA ASP A 108 31.35 -6.74 -10.27
C ASP A 108 30.91 -6.17 -11.63
N LEU A 109 30.31 -4.99 -11.60
CA LEU A 109 29.88 -4.24 -12.79
C LEU A 109 30.26 -2.76 -12.61
N GLU A 110 30.71 -2.16 -13.70
CA GLU A 110 30.78 -0.70 -13.82
C GLU A 110 29.37 -0.08 -13.69
N ALA A 111 29.27 1.15 -13.18
CA ALA A 111 28.00 1.85 -12.98
C ALA A 111 27.14 1.88 -14.25
N LYS A 112 27.76 2.16 -15.40
CA LYS A 112 27.10 2.19 -16.71
C LYS A 112 26.51 0.83 -17.09
N ASP A 113 27.27 -0.26 -16.86
CA ASP A 113 26.84 -1.62 -17.22
C ASP A 113 25.74 -2.11 -16.28
N PHE A 114 25.82 -1.78 -14.99
CA PHE A 114 24.74 -2.04 -14.05
C PHE A 114 23.45 -1.34 -14.45
N ARG A 115 23.51 -0.05 -14.81
CA ARG A 115 22.35 0.72 -15.27
C ARG A 115 21.74 0.13 -16.54
N HIS A 116 22.60 -0.26 -17.51
CA HIS A 116 22.14 -0.94 -18.72
C HIS A 116 21.46 -2.28 -18.41
N ALA A 117 22.01 -3.07 -17.49
CA ALA A 117 21.41 -4.32 -17.04
C ALA A 117 20.03 -4.10 -16.41
N ILE A 118 19.87 -3.13 -15.51
CA ILE A 118 18.59 -2.80 -14.90
C ILE A 118 17.57 -2.36 -15.96
N HIS A 119 17.97 -1.49 -16.86
CA HIS A 119 17.11 -1.05 -17.96
C HIS A 119 16.65 -2.24 -18.84
N SER A 120 17.56 -3.15 -19.14
CA SER A 120 17.27 -4.34 -19.97
C SER A 120 16.29 -5.30 -19.29
N ILE A 121 16.38 -5.46 -17.96
CA ILE A 121 15.46 -6.30 -17.17
C ILE A 121 14.05 -5.75 -17.22
N TRP A 122 13.91 -4.42 -17.21
CA TRP A 122 12.60 -3.76 -17.19
C TRP A 122 12.08 -3.31 -18.55
N HIS A 123 12.87 -3.45 -19.60
CA HIS A 123 12.42 -3.06 -20.92
C HIS A 123 11.12 -3.81 -21.29
N GLY A 124 10.10 -3.06 -21.69
CA GLY A 124 8.79 -3.61 -21.99
C GLY A 124 7.87 -3.87 -20.79
N HIS A 125 8.34 -3.65 -19.55
CA HIS A 125 7.55 -3.91 -18.34
C HIS A 125 7.22 -2.64 -17.53
N ASN A 126 7.55 -1.45 -18.02
CA ASN A 126 7.15 -0.21 -17.38
C ASN A 126 5.89 0.40 -18.02
N CYS A 127 5.11 1.12 -17.23
CA CYS A 127 3.84 1.70 -17.69
C CYS A 127 4.00 2.61 -18.91
N ALA A 128 5.10 3.37 -18.99
CA ALA A 128 5.32 4.30 -20.11
C ALA A 128 5.52 3.56 -21.43
N VAL A 129 6.24 2.43 -21.43
CA VAL A 129 6.41 1.59 -22.61
C VAL A 129 5.09 0.90 -22.97
N THR A 130 4.40 0.33 -21.99
CA THR A 130 3.11 -0.36 -22.21
C THR A 130 2.05 0.60 -22.76
N VAL A 131 1.94 1.81 -22.21
CA VAL A 131 1.01 2.84 -22.74
C VAL A 131 1.40 3.25 -24.15
N GLY A 132 2.70 3.37 -24.46
CA GLY A 132 3.20 3.64 -25.81
C GLY A 132 2.86 2.51 -26.80
N GLU A 133 2.90 1.27 -26.36
CA GLU A 133 2.57 0.09 -27.19
C GLU A 133 1.05 -0.07 -27.43
N ILE A 134 0.22 0.31 -26.44
CA ILE A 134 -1.26 0.22 -26.54
C ILE A 134 -1.84 1.34 -27.42
N SER A 135 -1.11 2.41 -27.67
CA SER A 135 -1.54 3.52 -28.55
C SER A 135 -1.02 3.29 -29.98
N PRO A 136 -1.62 2.40 -30.77
CA PRO A 136 -1.12 2.06 -32.09
C PRO A 136 -1.24 3.28 -33.02
N GLY A 137 -0.15 3.62 -33.69
CA GLY A 137 -0.07 4.71 -34.65
C GLY A 137 0.62 5.99 -34.16
N GLN A 138 1.10 6.04 -32.95
CA GLN A 138 1.93 7.16 -32.49
C GLN A 138 3.42 6.86 -32.68
N ASN A 139 4.08 7.67 -33.48
CA ASN A 139 5.54 7.62 -33.60
C ASN A 139 6.20 8.31 -32.36
N ALA A 140 7.51 8.14 -32.20
CA ALA A 140 8.25 8.68 -31.07
C ALA A 140 8.14 10.22 -30.94
N GLN A 141 7.95 10.94 -32.04
CA GLN A 141 7.77 12.40 -32.04
C GLN A 141 6.38 12.77 -31.52
N GLU A 142 5.34 12.03 -31.88
CA GLU A 142 3.99 12.25 -31.38
C GLU A 142 3.90 11.92 -29.89
N GLN A 143 4.54 10.83 -29.44
CA GLN A 143 4.64 10.48 -28.01
C GLN A 143 5.38 11.56 -27.22
N TYR A 144 6.46 12.12 -27.78
CA TYR A 144 7.20 13.23 -27.14
C TYR A 144 6.38 14.51 -27.10
N ALA A 145 5.72 14.86 -28.18
CA ALA A 145 4.84 16.04 -28.27
C ALA A 145 3.66 15.90 -27.31
N TRP A 146 3.08 14.70 -27.22
CA TRP A 146 1.99 14.40 -26.29
C TRP A 146 2.44 14.49 -24.82
N GLY A 147 3.57 13.93 -24.49
CA GLY A 147 4.17 14.02 -23.16
C GLY A 147 4.55 15.46 -22.78
N LYS A 148 4.96 16.30 -23.74
CA LYS A 148 5.23 17.71 -23.54
C LYS A 148 3.94 18.50 -23.35
N ALA A 149 2.93 18.28 -24.17
CA ALA A 149 1.62 18.92 -24.08
C ALA A 149 0.89 18.53 -22.78
N SER A 150 0.99 17.28 -22.33
CA SER A 150 0.35 16.81 -21.11
C SER A 150 0.96 17.38 -19.81
N ARG A 151 2.14 17.98 -19.88
CA ARG A 151 2.82 18.62 -18.75
C ARG A 151 2.64 20.14 -18.71
N GLN A 152 1.96 20.73 -19.69
CA GLN A 152 1.71 22.16 -19.73
C GLN A 152 0.47 22.50 -18.91
N GLU A 153 0.48 23.68 -18.26
CA GLU A 153 -0.66 24.20 -17.48
C GLU A 153 -1.96 24.30 -18.31
N ASP A 154 -1.82 24.34 -19.63
CA ASP A 154 -2.92 24.41 -20.59
C ASP A 154 -3.51 23.06 -21.00
N SER A 155 -3.01 21.94 -20.49
CA SER A 155 -3.48 20.63 -20.89
C SER A 155 -4.85 20.28 -20.28
N VAL A 156 -5.70 19.63 -21.07
CA VAL A 156 -6.96 19.04 -20.61
C VAL A 156 -6.70 17.75 -19.83
N TYR A 157 -5.60 17.08 -20.14
CA TYR A 157 -5.27 15.76 -19.66
C TYR A 157 -3.76 15.63 -19.45
N MET A 158 -3.39 15.04 -18.33
CA MET A 158 -2.02 14.69 -18.01
C MET A 158 -1.96 13.21 -17.65
N ALA A 159 -1.31 12.40 -18.49
CA ALA A 159 -1.01 11.03 -18.11
C ALA A 159 0.04 11.02 -17.00
N VAL A 160 -0.23 10.26 -15.95
CA VAL A 160 0.77 9.97 -14.93
C VAL A 160 1.63 8.83 -15.48
N GLY A 161 2.94 9.05 -15.54
CA GLY A 161 3.89 8.05 -16.08
C GLY A 161 4.10 6.82 -15.19
N TRP A 162 3.32 6.70 -14.14
CA TRP A 162 3.32 5.58 -13.19
C TRP A 162 1.89 5.26 -12.78
N VAL A 163 1.64 4.00 -12.49
CA VAL A 163 0.40 3.55 -11.86
C VAL A 163 0.73 3.24 -10.41
N GLU A 164 0.08 3.93 -9.50
CA GLU A 164 0.22 3.69 -8.07
C GLU A 164 -0.77 2.61 -7.64
N ASN A 165 -0.29 1.68 -6.84
CA ASN A 165 -1.11 0.58 -6.37
C ASN A 165 -1.69 0.90 -4.99
N HIS A 166 -2.75 1.70 -4.96
CA HIS A 166 -3.48 1.97 -3.74
C HIS A 166 -4.30 0.73 -3.37
N SER A 167 -3.92 0.02 -2.32
CA SER A 167 -4.63 -1.19 -1.93
C SER A 167 -4.57 -1.45 -0.43
N ILE A 168 -5.49 -2.31 0.05
CA ILE A 168 -5.47 -2.87 1.38
C ILE A 168 -5.30 -4.37 1.23
N ARG A 169 -4.23 -4.92 1.79
CA ARG A 169 -3.99 -6.36 1.79
C ARG A 169 -4.95 -7.08 2.73
N ASP A 170 -5.08 -8.39 2.57
CA ASP A 170 -5.85 -9.24 3.49
C ASP A 170 -5.09 -9.40 4.83
N TYR A 171 -5.04 -8.28 5.58
CA TYR A 171 -4.37 -8.28 6.89
C TYR A 171 -5.08 -9.18 7.88
N GLU A 172 -6.41 -9.31 7.80
CA GLU A 172 -7.16 -10.20 8.70
C GLU A 172 -6.68 -11.66 8.58
N LYS A 173 -6.52 -12.15 7.36
CA LYS A 173 -5.98 -13.49 7.11
C LYS A 173 -4.53 -13.60 7.58
N LEU A 174 -3.71 -12.58 7.30
CA LEU A 174 -2.32 -12.55 7.76
C LEU A 174 -2.24 -12.63 9.30
N LEU A 175 -3.06 -11.86 10.01
CA LEU A 175 -3.14 -11.90 11.47
C LEU A 175 -3.51 -13.28 12.00
N LYS A 176 -4.42 -13.99 11.32
CA LYS A 176 -4.90 -15.32 11.75
C LYS A 176 -3.85 -16.42 11.60
N ILE A 177 -3.08 -16.43 10.50
CA ILE A 177 -2.23 -17.57 10.14
C ILE A 177 -0.75 -17.24 9.85
N GLY A 178 -0.38 -15.96 9.75
CA GLY A 178 0.97 -15.53 9.42
C GLY A 178 1.44 -15.95 8.03
N TYR A 179 2.64 -15.55 7.66
CA TYR A 179 3.26 -15.95 6.39
C TYR A 179 3.53 -17.45 6.31
N GLY A 180 3.84 -18.09 7.45
CA GLY A 180 4.01 -19.55 7.49
C GLY A 180 2.73 -20.33 7.20
N GLY A 181 1.59 -19.83 7.67
CA GLY A 181 0.28 -20.40 7.34
C GLY A 181 -0.11 -20.15 5.88
N LEU A 182 0.11 -18.93 5.37
CA LEU A 182 -0.09 -18.60 3.97
C LEU A 182 0.77 -19.47 3.05
N ARG A 183 2.04 -19.67 3.40
CA ARG A 183 2.98 -20.52 2.67
C ARG A 183 2.44 -21.95 2.52
N LYS A 184 1.92 -22.54 3.60
CA LYS A 184 1.31 -23.89 3.57
C LYS A 184 0.11 -23.95 2.64
N LEU A 185 -0.78 -22.94 2.66
CA LEU A 185 -1.93 -22.88 1.75
C LEU A 185 -1.48 -22.84 0.29
N VAL A 186 -0.46 -22.05 -0.03
CA VAL A 186 0.08 -21.97 -1.40
C VAL A 186 0.73 -23.28 -1.83
N GLU A 187 1.47 -23.94 -0.94
CA GLU A 187 2.07 -25.26 -1.21
C GLU A 187 1.03 -26.36 -1.46
N GLU A 188 -0.07 -26.32 -0.70
CA GLU A 188 -1.19 -27.23 -0.91
C GLU A 188 -1.88 -26.99 -2.26
N GLU A 189 -2.07 -25.73 -2.62
CA GLU A 189 -2.68 -25.36 -3.89
C GLU A 189 -1.81 -25.76 -5.09
N LEU A 190 -0.48 -25.59 -4.99
CA LEU A 190 0.47 -26.05 -6.01
C LEU A 190 0.39 -27.57 -6.26
N LYS A 191 0.10 -28.36 -5.22
CA LYS A 191 -0.04 -29.82 -5.34
C LYS A 191 -1.37 -30.23 -5.96
N ARG A 192 -2.41 -29.42 -5.80
CA ARG A 192 -3.78 -29.75 -6.28
C ARG A 192 -3.99 -29.41 -7.75
N PHE A 193 -3.23 -28.49 -8.30
CA PHE A 193 -3.50 -27.96 -9.63
C PHE A 193 -2.99 -28.89 -10.74
N PRO A 194 -3.85 -29.33 -11.67
CA PRO A 194 -3.46 -30.29 -12.70
C PRO A 194 -2.52 -29.68 -13.74
N ILE A 195 -1.40 -30.36 -14.02
CA ILE A 195 -0.35 -29.92 -14.93
C ILE A 195 -0.85 -29.70 -16.40
N TYR A 196 -1.90 -30.40 -16.78
CA TYR A 196 -2.47 -30.33 -18.13
C TYR A 196 -3.56 -29.26 -18.31
N SER A 197 -3.76 -28.40 -17.31
CA SER A 197 -4.65 -27.24 -17.44
C SER A 197 -4.00 -26.16 -18.31
N VAL A 198 -4.77 -25.52 -19.19
CA VAL A 198 -4.32 -24.41 -20.03
C VAL A 198 -3.77 -23.25 -19.17
N GLN A 199 -4.34 -23.05 -18.00
CA GLN A 199 -3.95 -21.99 -17.05
C GLN A 199 -2.78 -22.40 -16.13
N TYR A 200 -2.22 -23.61 -16.30
CA TYR A 200 -1.23 -24.15 -15.36
C TYR A 200 -0.01 -23.24 -15.20
N VAL A 201 0.56 -22.78 -16.30
CA VAL A 201 1.80 -21.99 -16.30
C VAL A 201 1.61 -20.64 -15.59
N GLU A 202 0.51 -19.95 -15.87
CA GLU A 202 0.20 -18.66 -15.26
C GLU A 202 -0.06 -18.82 -13.76
N ARG A 203 -0.88 -19.78 -13.39
CA ARG A 203 -1.19 -20.06 -12.00
C ARG A 203 0.02 -20.54 -11.21
N GLU A 204 0.83 -21.42 -11.77
CA GLU A 204 2.10 -21.83 -11.16
C GLU A 204 3.03 -20.64 -10.93
N ASN A 205 3.17 -19.75 -11.91
CA ASN A 205 3.97 -18.55 -11.80
C ASN A 205 3.49 -17.65 -10.66
N PHE A 206 2.18 -17.44 -10.54
CA PHE A 206 1.58 -16.67 -9.45
C PHE A 206 1.81 -17.33 -8.09
N LEU A 207 1.54 -18.63 -7.95
CA LEU A 207 1.72 -19.36 -6.69
C LEU A 207 3.19 -19.39 -6.26
N ARG A 208 4.14 -19.54 -7.19
CA ARG A 208 5.57 -19.45 -6.88
C ARG A 208 5.98 -18.03 -6.48
N ALA A 209 5.37 -17.00 -7.05
CA ALA A 209 5.55 -15.63 -6.60
C ALA A 209 5.02 -15.44 -5.17
N ALA A 210 3.83 -15.97 -4.88
CA ALA A 210 3.26 -15.93 -3.54
C ALA A 210 4.15 -16.64 -2.50
N LEU A 211 4.79 -17.78 -2.85
CA LEU A 211 5.78 -18.42 -1.97
C LEU A 211 6.96 -17.49 -1.67
N ALA A 212 7.50 -16.80 -2.66
CA ALA A 212 8.62 -15.87 -2.46
C ALA A 212 8.25 -14.71 -1.53
N ILE A 213 7.01 -14.19 -1.62
CA ILE A 213 6.50 -13.18 -0.67
C ILE A 213 6.36 -13.77 0.74
N CYS A 214 5.86 -15.00 0.88
CA CYS A 214 5.81 -15.67 2.18
C CYS A 214 7.21 -15.84 2.78
N ASP A 215 8.18 -16.26 1.97
CA ASP A 215 9.57 -16.39 2.40
C ASP A 215 10.17 -15.03 2.80
N ALA A 216 9.85 -13.94 2.09
CA ALA A 216 10.27 -12.60 2.46
C ALA A 216 9.71 -12.18 3.84
N GLY A 217 8.44 -12.46 4.11
CA GLY A 217 7.82 -12.19 5.41
C GLY A 217 8.46 -12.99 6.56
N LEU A 218 8.72 -14.29 6.34
CA LEU A 218 9.41 -15.14 7.31
C LEU A 218 10.83 -14.65 7.60
N GLU A 219 11.56 -14.28 6.56
CA GLU A 219 12.93 -13.78 6.68
C GLU A 219 12.99 -12.41 7.37
N LEU A 220 12.01 -11.54 7.10
CA LEU A 220 11.86 -10.25 7.81
C LEU A 220 11.72 -10.46 9.31
N GLY A 221 10.83 -11.35 9.74
CA GLY A 221 10.63 -11.69 11.15
C GLY A 221 11.90 -12.24 11.81
N GLU A 222 12.61 -13.13 11.14
CA GLU A 222 13.86 -13.71 11.65
C GLU A 222 14.98 -12.66 11.76
N LYS A 223 15.13 -11.75 10.77
CA LYS A 223 16.13 -10.67 10.83
C LYS A 223 15.91 -9.75 12.03
N TRP A 224 14.66 -9.33 12.26
CA TRP A 224 14.33 -8.49 13.40
C TRP A 224 14.45 -9.23 14.73
N ALA A 225 14.13 -10.52 14.77
CA ALA A 225 14.35 -11.35 15.96
C ALA A 225 15.83 -11.42 16.34
N ARG A 226 16.72 -11.71 15.37
CA ARG A 226 18.17 -11.71 15.61
C ARG A 226 18.70 -10.33 16.02
N CYS A 227 18.18 -9.27 15.43
CA CYS A 227 18.54 -7.91 15.81
C CYS A 227 18.16 -7.62 17.28
N ALA A 228 16.99 -8.06 17.71
CA ALA A 228 16.53 -7.93 19.11
C ALA A 228 17.37 -8.78 20.08
N GLU A 229 17.70 -10.03 19.71
CA GLU A 229 18.59 -10.90 20.50
C GLU A 229 19.99 -10.28 20.66
N ASN A 230 20.55 -9.75 19.57
CA ASN A 230 21.86 -9.08 19.64
C ASN A 230 21.80 -7.83 20.53
N ARG A 231 20.69 -7.09 20.51
CA ARG A 231 20.48 -5.95 21.40
C ARG A 231 20.35 -6.39 22.86
N ALA A 232 19.60 -7.47 23.12
CA ALA A 232 19.46 -8.07 24.44
C ALA A 232 20.82 -8.54 25.01
N ALA A 233 21.67 -9.18 24.20
CA ALA A 233 23.00 -9.65 24.60
C ALA A 233 23.92 -8.51 25.04
N ASN A 234 23.75 -7.32 24.50
CA ASN A 234 24.54 -6.12 24.82
C ASN A 234 23.84 -5.20 25.83
N CYS A 235 22.71 -5.61 26.42
CA CYS A 235 21.95 -4.83 27.38
C CYS A 235 22.33 -5.22 28.81
N THR A 236 22.73 -4.25 29.64
CA THR A 236 23.06 -4.45 31.04
C THR A 236 21.84 -4.48 31.95
N ASP A 237 20.80 -3.73 31.59
CA ASP A 237 19.54 -3.71 32.34
C ASP A 237 18.73 -4.98 32.07
N SER A 238 18.35 -5.70 33.11
CA SER A 238 17.65 -6.96 33.01
C SER A 238 16.20 -6.81 32.49
N CYS A 239 15.55 -5.70 32.84
CA CYS A 239 14.19 -5.42 32.37
C CYS A 239 14.17 -5.10 30.89
N GLU A 240 15.06 -4.24 30.42
CA GLU A 240 15.22 -3.95 28.98
C GLU A 240 15.63 -5.19 28.19
N ARG A 241 16.56 -5.99 28.72
CA ARG A 241 16.97 -7.25 28.10
C ARG A 241 15.78 -8.16 27.85
N ASN A 242 14.91 -8.37 28.84
CA ASN A 242 13.73 -9.20 28.69
C ASN A 242 12.78 -8.67 27.63
N LYS A 243 12.57 -7.35 27.54
CA LYS A 243 11.76 -6.72 26.50
C LYS A 243 12.28 -7.02 25.08
N PHE A 244 13.61 -7.03 24.87
CA PHE A 244 14.19 -7.39 23.59
C PHE A 244 14.06 -8.90 23.28
N LEU A 245 14.19 -9.76 24.29
CA LEU A 245 13.96 -11.19 24.13
C LEU A 245 12.49 -11.50 23.78
N ASP A 246 11.54 -10.86 24.45
CA ASP A 246 10.11 -10.95 24.14
C ASP A 246 9.81 -10.43 22.72
N MET A 247 10.46 -9.34 22.31
CA MET A 247 10.37 -8.84 20.94
C MET A 247 10.88 -9.86 19.94
N ALA A 248 12.01 -10.52 20.20
CA ALA A 248 12.55 -11.55 19.31
C ALA A 248 11.60 -12.74 19.14
N VAL A 249 11.03 -13.23 20.24
CA VAL A 249 10.03 -14.30 20.22
C VAL A 249 8.78 -13.85 19.44
N ARG A 250 8.28 -12.66 19.70
CA ARG A 250 7.13 -12.09 19.00
C ARG A 250 7.38 -11.99 17.48
N CYS A 251 8.53 -11.47 17.05
CA CYS A 251 8.88 -11.35 15.63
C CYS A 251 8.83 -12.69 14.91
N ARG A 252 9.35 -13.76 15.50
CA ARG A 252 9.29 -15.12 14.91
C ARG A 252 7.88 -15.69 14.90
N ASN A 253 7.16 -15.53 16.00
CA ASN A 253 5.83 -16.09 16.16
C ASN A 253 4.85 -15.52 15.14
N VAL A 254 4.78 -14.20 15.02
CA VAL A 254 3.75 -13.55 14.18
C VAL A 254 3.90 -13.88 12.71
N VAL A 255 5.13 -14.02 12.21
CA VAL A 255 5.35 -14.39 10.82
C VAL A 255 5.13 -15.88 10.56
N SER A 256 5.36 -16.73 11.54
CA SER A 256 5.23 -18.20 11.38
C SER A 256 3.80 -18.70 11.52
N ARG A 257 3.03 -18.18 12.48
CA ARG A 257 1.70 -18.71 12.87
C ARG A 257 0.59 -17.67 13.00
N GLY A 258 0.88 -16.40 12.77
CA GLY A 258 -0.03 -15.30 13.06
C GLY A 258 -0.09 -14.91 14.54
N ALA A 259 -0.96 -13.98 14.86
CA ALA A 259 -1.11 -13.38 16.18
C ALA A 259 -1.96 -14.23 17.14
N ARG A 260 -1.66 -14.12 18.43
CA ARG A 260 -2.43 -14.71 19.55
C ARG A 260 -2.74 -13.69 20.64
N THR A 261 -2.10 -12.51 20.58
CA THR A 261 -2.28 -11.41 21.52
C THR A 261 -2.36 -10.10 20.77
N PHE A 262 -2.84 -9.06 21.42
CA PHE A 262 -2.92 -7.73 20.81
C PHE A 262 -1.53 -7.18 20.38
N PRO A 263 -0.46 -7.24 21.22
CA PRO A 263 0.88 -6.88 20.78
C PRO A 263 1.37 -7.70 19.59
N GLU A 264 1.06 -9.00 19.52
CA GLU A 264 1.37 -9.83 18.36
C GLU A 264 0.57 -9.40 17.12
N ALA A 265 -0.71 -9.00 17.28
CA ALA A 265 -1.53 -8.54 16.16
C ALA A 265 -0.97 -7.24 15.55
N VAL A 266 -0.61 -6.25 16.36
CA VAL A 266 0.00 -5.00 15.89
C VAL A 266 1.36 -5.27 15.22
N GLN A 267 2.19 -6.17 15.77
CA GLN A 267 3.47 -6.54 15.16
C GLN A 267 3.29 -7.28 13.83
N CYS A 268 2.33 -8.19 13.73
CA CYS A 268 2.03 -8.94 12.52
C CYS A 268 1.53 -8.01 11.40
N LEU A 269 0.58 -7.13 11.73
CA LEU A 269 0.09 -6.08 10.85
C LEU A 269 1.23 -5.23 10.29
N TRP A 270 2.12 -4.77 11.18
CA TRP A 270 3.24 -3.91 10.80
C TRP A 270 4.21 -4.61 9.85
N PHE A 271 4.55 -5.88 10.10
CA PHE A 271 5.38 -6.66 9.17
C PHE A 271 4.69 -6.89 7.84
N GLY A 272 3.37 -7.13 7.84
CA GLY A 272 2.57 -7.22 6.63
C GLY A 272 2.63 -5.94 5.82
N HIS A 273 2.50 -4.79 6.48
CA HIS A 273 2.57 -3.49 5.85
C HIS A 273 3.97 -3.18 5.29
N ILE A 274 5.04 -3.52 6.00
CA ILE A 274 6.42 -3.41 5.49
C ILE A 274 6.59 -4.21 4.20
N ILE A 275 6.14 -5.47 4.14
CA ILE A 275 6.24 -6.30 2.93
C ILE A 275 5.43 -5.69 1.78
N THR A 276 4.23 -5.19 2.05
CA THR A 276 3.43 -4.47 1.05
C THR A 276 4.19 -3.27 0.48
N CYS A 277 4.77 -2.45 1.35
CA CYS A 277 5.57 -1.30 0.92
C CYS A 277 6.87 -1.70 0.19
N CYS A 278 7.45 -2.84 0.53
CA CYS A 278 8.59 -3.40 -0.22
C CYS A 278 8.21 -3.76 -1.66
N GLU A 279 6.99 -4.21 -1.90
CA GLU A 279 6.49 -4.52 -3.23
C GLU A 279 6.09 -3.27 -4.02
N ASP A 280 5.19 -2.47 -3.47
CA ASP A 280 4.52 -1.39 -4.21
C ASP A 280 5.10 0.01 -3.95
N GLY A 281 6.01 0.13 -2.99
CA GLY A 281 6.36 1.43 -2.42
C GLY A 281 5.36 1.82 -1.33
N ILE A 282 5.47 3.06 -0.82
CA ILE A 282 4.63 3.46 0.30
C ILE A 282 3.38 4.18 -0.15
N ASN A 283 3.50 4.86 -1.27
CA ASN A 283 2.46 5.76 -1.71
C ASN A 283 1.08 5.10 -1.67
N ALA A 284 0.30 5.60 -0.72
CA ALA A 284 -1.10 5.27 -0.50
C ALA A 284 -1.45 3.78 -0.28
N ASN A 285 -0.51 2.97 0.14
CA ASN A 285 -0.82 1.64 0.67
C ASN A 285 -1.48 1.77 2.03
N SER A 286 -2.78 1.56 2.07
CA SER A 286 -3.62 1.79 3.24
C SER A 286 -3.73 0.56 4.13
N LEU A 287 -4.06 0.77 5.40
CA LEU A 287 -4.18 -0.32 6.38
C LEU A 287 -5.62 -0.82 6.55
N GLY A 288 -6.61 -0.01 6.16
CA GLY A 288 -8.01 -0.40 6.20
C GLY A 288 -8.63 -0.29 7.58
N ARG A 289 -9.60 -1.15 7.85
CA ARG A 289 -10.46 -1.11 9.04
C ARG A 289 -9.78 -1.72 10.27
N LEU A 290 -8.75 -1.03 10.79
CA LEU A 290 -7.93 -1.56 11.88
C LEU A 290 -8.69 -1.77 13.18
N ASP A 291 -9.69 -0.96 13.45
CA ASP A 291 -10.54 -1.12 14.63
C ASP A 291 -11.32 -2.44 14.60
N GLN A 292 -11.65 -2.96 13.40
CA GLN A 292 -12.35 -4.24 13.27
C GLN A 292 -11.40 -5.43 13.42
N ILE A 293 -10.25 -5.41 12.75
CA ILE A 293 -9.34 -6.57 12.73
C ILE A 293 -8.50 -6.70 14.00
N LEU A 294 -8.26 -5.60 14.75
CA LEU A 294 -7.48 -5.62 16.00
C LEU A 294 -8.35 -5.79 17.25
N ASN A 295 -9.63 -5.37 17.21
CA ASN A 295 -10.51 -5.44 18.37
C ASN A 295 -10.66 -6.85 18.98
N PRO A 296 -10.78 -7.95 18.22
CA PRO A 296 -10.88 -9.28 18.82
C PRO A 296 -9.68 -9.64 19.71
N TYR A 297 -8.47 -9.30 19.28
CA TYR A 297 -7.25 -9.55 20.06
C TYR A 297 -7.18 -8.67 21.30
N TYR A 298 -7.59 -7.40 21.20
CA TYR A 298 -7.64 -6.47 22.31
C TYR A 298 -8.64 -6.93 23.38
N GLN A 299 -9.86 -7.27 22.97
CA GLN A 299 -10.91 -7.71 23.91
C GLN A 299 -10.50 -9.02 24.62
N GLU A 300 -9.90 -9.95 23.90
CA GLU A 300 -9.42 -11.21 24.50
C GLU A 300 -8.30 -10.96 25.51
N ASP A 301 -7.33 -10.09 25.20
CA ASP A 301 -6.23 -9.77 26.10
C ASP A 301 -6.70 -8.97 27.33
N LEU A 302 -7.62 -8.02 27.12
CA LEU A 302 -8.23 -7.25 28.20
C LEU A 302 -8.99 -8.16 29.16
N ALA A 303 -9.85 -9.06 28.64
CA ALA A 303 -10.62 -9.99 29.45
C ALA A 303 -9.74 -10.97 30.25
N LYS A 304 -8.57 -11.31 29.71
CA LYS A 304 -7.58 -12.20 30.38
C LYS A 304 -6.58 -11.45 31.25
N GLY A 305 -6.70 -10.13 31.36
CA GLY A 305 -5.76 -9.28 32.13
C GLY A 305 -4.33 -9.30 31.58
N ARG A 306 -4.15 -9.60 30.29
CA ARG A 306 -2.83 -9.62 29.62
C ARG A 306 -2.38 -8.24 29.13
N ILE A 307 -3.32 -7.32 28.97
CA ILE A 307 -3.05 -5.92 28.58
C ILE A 307 -4.03 -4.99 29.29
N THR A 308 -3.58 -3.79 29.61
CA THR A 308 -4.44 -2.69 30.04
C THR A 308 -4.83 -1.82 28.84
N ARG A 309 -5.83 -0.95 29.05
CA ARG A 309 -6.24 0.03 28.02
C ARG A 309 -5.11 1.00 27.68
N GLU A 310 -4.37 1.43 28.69
CA GLU A 310 -3.24 2.35 28.58
C GLU A 310 -2.08 1.72 27.80
N GLU A 311 -1.78 0.45 28.04
CA GLU A 311 -0.78 -0.29 27.28
C GLU A 311 -1.21 -0.48 25.81
N ALA A 312 -2.48 -0.79 25.56
CA ALA A 312 -3.01 -0.88 24.20
C ALA A 312 -2.89 0.48 23.47
N LEU A 313 -3.23 1.58 24.13
CA LEU A 313 -3.03 2.93 23.59
C LEU A 313 -1.56 3.20 23.27
N GLU A 314 -0.62 2.76 24.12
CA GLU A 314 0.82 2.91 23.86
C GLU A 314 1.23 2.21 22.55
N TRP A 315 0.74 0.99 22.29
CA TRP A 315 0.99 0.28 21.02
C TRP A 315 0.45 1.03 19.80
N LEU A 316 -0.76 1.59 19.90
CA LEU A 316 -1.37 2.34 18.78
C LEU A 316 -0.65 3.65 18.51
N VAL A 317 -0.26 4.38 19.55
CA VAL A 317 0.55 5.61 19.40
C VAL A 317 1.90 5.28 18.75
N GLU A 318 2.53 4.17 19.11
CA GLU A 318 3.79 3.76 18.49
C GLU A 318 3.62 3.37 17.01
N LEU A 319 2.53 2.68 16.68
CA LEU A 319 2.17 2.42 15.27
C LEU A 319 2.00 3.74 14.50
N ALA A 320 1.32 4.72 15.08
CA ALA A 320 1.15 6.04 14.47
C ALA A 320 2.50 6.75 14.25
N ILE A 321 3.43 6.68 15.23
CA ILE A 321 4.79 7.21 15.07
C ILE A 321 5.54 6.51 13.94
N LYS A 322 5.42 5.19 13.84
CA LYS A 322 6.05 4.40 12.76
C LYS A 322 5.50 4.77 11.38
N LEU A 323 4.21 5.00 11.26
CA LEU A 323 3.59 5.49 10.03
C LEU A 323 4.04 6.92 9.68
N TYR A 324 4.15 7.79 10.67
CA TYR A 324 4.62 9.17 10.47
C TYR A 324 6.06 9.26 9.98
N LEU A 325 6.96 8.38 10.44
CA LEU A 325 8.36 8.36 10.02
C LEU A 325 8.52 8.44 8.50
N HIS A 326 7.56 7.98 7.80
CA HIS A 326 7.60 7.79 6.38
C HIS A 326 6.49 8.54 5.66
N TYR A 327 6.18 9.67 6.11
CA TYR A 327 5.24 10.62 5.57
C TYR A 327 4.69 10.24 4.17
N ASP A 328 3.59 9.53 4.17
CA ASP A 328 2.77 9.24 3.00
C ASP A 328 1.34 8.91 3.40
N VAL A 329 0.43 8.90 2.44
CA VAL A 329 -0.97 8.54 2.65
C VAL A 329 -1.07 7.05 2.96
N GLN A 330 -1.35 6.72 4.22
CA GLN A 330 -1.46 5.34 4.72
C GLN A 330 -2.76 5.22 5.54
N ALA A 331 -3.91 5.28 4.84
CA ALA A 331 -5.20 5.45 5.46
C ALA A 331 -5.59 4.34 6.44
N ILE A 332 -6.07 4.76 7.60
CA ILE A 332 -6.75 3.92 8.60
C ILE A 332 -8.22 4.28 8.58
N THR A 333 -9.09 3.30 8.54
CA THR A 333 -10.55 3.48 8.53
C THR A 333 -11.14 2.93 9.83
N LEU A 334 -12.06 3.68 10.42
CA LEU A 334 -12.77 3.29 11.63
C LEU A 334 -14.27 3.15 11.35
N SER A 335 -14.93 2.32 12.15
CA SER A 335 -16.39 2.18 12.13
C SER A 335 -16.95 1.56 10.84
N GLY A 336 -18.08 2.03 10.36
CA GLY A 336 -18.84 1.48 9.25
C GLY A 336 -19.87 0.44 9.71
N GLN A 337 -20.16 -0.53 8.84
CA GLN A 337 -21.09 -1.61 9.16
C GLN A 337 -20.40 -2.93 9.42
N THR A 338 -21.01 -3.74 10.29
CA THR A 338 -20.70 -5.18 10.39
C THR A 338 -21.28 -5.92 9.17
N PRO A 339 -20.91 -7.20 8.92
CA PRO A 339 -21.54 -8.01 7.87
C PRO A 339 -23.07 -8.05 7.97
N GLU A 340 -23.64 -8.00 9.18
CA GLU A 340 -25.08 -8.00 9.46
C GLU A 340 -25.73 -6.63 9.24
N GLY A 341 -24.94 -5.57 8.99
CA GLY A 341 -25.43 -4.20 8.72
C GLY A 341 -25.65 -3.34 9.95
N LYS A 342 -25.10 -3.71 11.10
CA LYS A 342 -25.12 -2.88 12.33
C LYS A 342 -23.92 -1.95 12.36
N CYS A 343 -23.99 -0.87 13.12
CA CYS A 343 -22.84 -0.02 13.39
C CYS A 343 -21.68 -0.82 13.99
N ALA A 344 -20.49 -0.62 13.45
CA ALA A 344 -19.28 -1.36 13.81
C ALA A 344 -18.35 -0.59 14.77
N VAL A 345 -18.81 0.53 15.36
CA VAL A 345 -18.06 1.24 16.40
C VAL A 345 -17.84 0.33 17.60
N ASN A 346 -16.60 0.25 18.05
CA ASN A 346 -16.16 -0.57 19.18
C ASN A 346 -15.08 0.14 20.02
N ASP A 347 -14.61 -0.48 21.08
CA ASP A 347 -13.62 0.12 21.99
C ASP A 347 -12.32 0.50 21.26
N MET A 348 -11.92 -0.29 20.28
CA MET A 348 -10.73 -0.01 19.47
C MET A 348 -10.93 1.23 18.60
N SER A 349 -12.16 1.52 18.13
CA SER A 349 -12.48 2.75 17.40
C SER A 349 -12.19 3.98 18.28
N TYR A 350 -12.59 3.96 19.55
CA TYR A 350 -12.28 5.03 20.51
C TYR A 350 -10.78 5.13 20.81
N LEU A 351 -10.08 3.99 20.97
CA LEU A 351 -8.64 3.99 21.19
C LEU A 351 -7.85 4.59 20.03
N PHE A 352 -8.28 4.35 18.77
CA PHE A 352 -7.65 4.99 17.61
C PHE A 352 -7.87 6.50 17.58
N LEU A 353 -9.06 7.00 17.95
CA LEU A 353 -9.28 8.46 18.07
C LEU A 353 -8.36 9.05 19.15
N GLU A 354 -8.23 8.38 20.30
CA GLU A 354 -7.37 8.84 21.38
C GLU A 354 -5.88 8.78 21.02
N ALA A 355 -5.45 7.73 20.30
CA ALA A 355 -4.09 7.63 19.80
C ALA A 355 -3.78 8.76 18.82
N THR A 356 -4.70 9.03 17.89
CA THR A 356 -4.60 10.13 16.92
C THR A 356 -4.51 11.48 17.62
N ASP A 357 -5.37 11.69 18.61
CA ASP A 357 -5.40 12.91 19.43
C ASP A 357 -4.10 13.10 20.21
N SER A 358 -3.62 12.05 20.86
CA SER A 358 -2.39 12.06 21.64
C SER A 358 -1.14 12.28 20.78
N PHE A 359 -1.16 11.79 19.56
CA PHE A 359 -0.04 11.90 18.63
C PHE A 359 -0.05 13.26 17.89
N GLY A 360 -1.22 13.71 17.44
CA GLY A 360 -1.43 15.03 16.80
C GLY A 360 -0.95 15.16 15.36
N GLU A 361 -0.32 14.14 14.78
CA GLU A 361 0.31 14.19 13.45
C GLU A 361 -0.19 13.09 12.48
N LEU A 362 -1.08 12.21 12.93
CA LEU A 362 -1.68 11.21 12.04
C LEU A 362 -2.59 11.93 11.05
N ARG A 363 -2.42 11.67 9.76
CA ARG A 363 -3.07 12.49 8.71
C ARG A 363 -4.14 11.76 7.93
N ASP A 364 -4.16 10.44 7.94
CA ASP A 364 -5.01 9.66 7.05
C ASP A 364 -5.97 8.77 7.85
N LEU A 365 -6.73 9.41 8.74
CA LEU A 365 -7.79 8.76 9.49
C LEU A 365 -9.13 9.03 8.82
N SER A 366 -9.86 7.96 8.51
CA SER A 366 -11.21 7.99 7.95
C SER A 366 -12.21 7.38 8.91
N VAL A 367 -13.42 7.92 8.95
CA VAL A 367 -14.55 7.41 9.73
C VAL A 367 -15.73 7.18 8.81
N ARG A 368 -16.23 5.97 8.81
CA ARG A 368 -17.43 5.60 8.08
C ARG A 368 -18.64 5.82 8.96
N VAL A 369 -19.55 6.70 8.51
CA VAL A 369 -20.72 7.14 9.27
C VAL A 369 -21.94 6.28 8.90
N THR A 370 -22.57 5.69 9.92
CA THR A 370 -23.80 4.89 9.81
C THR A 370 -24.96 5.62 10.51
N PRO A 371 -26.22 5.36 10.11
CA PRO A 371 -27.39 6.00 10.74
C PRO A 371 -27.54 5.71 12.24
N ASP A 372 -27.03 4.55 12.69
CA ASP A 372 -27.08 4.08 14.07
C ASP A 372 -25.77 4.29 14.83
N MET A 373 -24.88 5.17 14.32
CA MET A 373 -23.63 5.51 14.98
C MET A 373 -23.86 6.15 16.35
N PRO A 374 -23.14 5.73 17.42
CA PRO A 374 -23.24 6.37 18.72
C PRO A 374 -22.88 7.86 18.64
N GLU A 375 -23.76 8.71 19.17
CA GLU A 375 -23.58 10.17 19.17
C GLU A 375 -22.26 10.58 19.84
N LEU A 376 -21.92 9.94 20.97
CA LEU A 376 -20.65 10.19 21.66
C LEU A 376 -19.43 9.92 20.76
N PHE A 377 -19.47 8.88 19.89
CA PHE A 377 -18.36 8.61 18.98
C PHE A 377 -18.25 9.71 17.91
N LEU A 378 -19.36 10.10 17.32
CA LEU A 378 -19.40 11.20 16.34
C LEU A 378 -18.91 12.51 16.96
N GLU A 379 -19.35 12.82 18.19
CA GLU A 379 -18.87 14.00 18.93
C GLU A 379 -17.36 13.99 19.13
N ARG A 380 -16.76 12.83 19.50
CA ARG A 380 -15.30 12.69 19.62
C ARG A 380 -14.58 12.90 18.28
N CYS A 381 -15.13 12.40 17.20
CA CYS A 381 -14.61 12.67 15.85
C CYS A 381 -14.63 14.16 15.51
N CYS A 382 -15.75 14.84 15.78
CA CYS A 382 -15.88 16.29 15.57
C CYS A 382 -14.89 17.10 16.43
N GLN A 383 -14.69 16.70 17.69
CA GLN A 383 -13.70 17.33 18.56
C GLN A 383 -12.27 17.23 17.97
N LEU A 384 -11.95 16.11 17.34
CA LEU A 384 -10.65 15.92 16.69
C LEU A 384 -10.51 16.84 15.47
N VAL A 385 -11.57 16.98 14.64
CA VAL A 385 -11.58 17.91 13.51
C VAL A 385 -11.37 19.36 13.96
N LEU A 386 -11.99 19.77 15.07
CA LEU A 386 -11.86 21.13 15.62
C LEU A 386 -10.44 21.50 16.04
N ARG A 387 -9.56 20.53 16.27
CA ARG A 387 -8.13 20.79 16.57
C ARG A 387 -7.32 21.19 15.33
N GLY A 388 -7.88 21.03 14.13
CA GLY A 388 -7.22 21.31 12.87
C GLY A 388 -6.65 20.05 12.22
N GLY A 389 -6.01 20.20 11.05
CA GLY A 389 -5.43 19.07 10.31
C GLY A 389 -6.39 18.37 9.33
N GLY A 390 -7.70 18.66 9.39
CA GLY A 390 -8.68 18.14 8.43
C GLY A 390 -9.03 16.66 8.58
N ILE A 391 -8.75 16.05 9.72
CA ILE A 391 -9.06 14.64 10.02
C ILE A 391 -9.93 14.51 11.27
N PRO A 392 -10.73 13.41 11.36
CA PRO A 392 -10.93 12.35 10.35
C PRO A 392 -11.75 12.82 9.13
N PHE A 393 -11.54 12.16 7.99
CA PHE A 393 -12.47 12.25 6.84
C PHE A 393 -13.73 11.45 7.13
N PHE A 394 -14.90 11.96 6.75
CA PHE A 394 -16.17 11.27 6.96
C PHE A 394 -16.71 10.70 5.66
N PHE A 395 -17.09 9.42 5.70
CA PHE A 395 -17.68 8.69 4.57
C PHE A 395 -19.08 8.19 4.96
N ASN A 396 -20.10 8.59 4.23
CA ASN A 396 -21.49 8.18 4.50
C ASN A 396 -21.72 6.77 3.92
N ASP A 397 -21.91 5.79 4.79
CA ASP A 397 -22.08 4.38 4.41
C ASP A 397 -23.29 4.13 3.51
N VAL A 398 -24.38 4.86 3.68
CA VAL A 398 -25.62 4.60 2.96
C VAL A 398 -25.42 4.69 1.44
N PRO A 399 -25.00 5.83 0.85
CA PRO A 399 -24.80 5.93 -0.59
C PRO A 399 -23.62 5.09 -1.09
N PHE A 400 -22.56 4.90 -0.30
CA PHE A 400 -21.42 4.08 -0.71
C PHE A 400 -21.81 2.62 -0.88
N ILE A 401 -22.45 2.01 0.13
CA ILE A 401 -22.87 0.61 0.08
C ILE A 401 -23.91 0.41 -1.02
N GLN A 402 -24.87 1.33 -1.16
CA GLN A 402 -25.85 1.27 -2.24
C GLN A 402 -25.16 1.27 -3.62
N THR A 403 -24.25 2.21 -3.86
CA THR A 403 -23.55 2.34 -5.15
C THR A 403 -22.72 1.09 -5.46
N LEU A 404 -22.03 0.53 -4.46
CA LEU A 404 -21.22 -0.68 -4.63
C LEU A 404 -22.10 -1.88 -4.99
N THR A 405 -23.24 -2.06 -4.31
CA THR A 405 -24.17 -3.15 -4.60
C THR A 405 -24.86 -3.00 -5.96
N GLU A 406 -25.21 -1.78 -6.37
CA GLU A 406 -25.73 -1.49 -7.71
C GLU A 406 -24.73 -1.81 -8.82
N ARG A 407 -23.44 -1.78 -8.52
CA ARG A 407 -22.35 -2.21 -9.41
C ARG A 407 -22.06 -3.71 -9.38
N GLY A 408 -22.85 -4.49 -8.64
CA GLY A 408 -22.75 -5.95 -8.58
C GLY A 408 -21.80 -6.48 -7.52
N ILE A 409 -21.29 -5.63 -6.61
CA ILE A 409 -20.49 -6.08 -5.47
C ILE A 409 -21.44 -6.73 -4.45
N ALA A 410 -21.10 -7.89 -3.93
CA ALA A 410 -21.89 -8.57 -2.91
C ALA A 410 -22.08 -7.65 -1.69
N LEU A 411 -23.28 -7.66 -1.08
CA LEU A 411 -23.61 -6.77 0.02
C LEU A 411 -22.65 -6.91 1.21
N GLU A 412 -22.22 -8.11 1.49
CA GLU A 412 -21.22 -8.40 2.53
C GLU A 412 -19.90 -7.67 2.25
N ASP A 413 -19.40 -7.76 1.01
CA ASP A 413 -18.19 -7.07 0.58
C ASP A 413 -18.38 -5.56 0.52
N ALA A 414 -19.54 -5.10 0.04
CA ALA A 414 -19.88 -3.68 0.03
C ALA A 414 -19.90 -3.08 1.45
N ARG A 415 -20.33 -3.84 2.46
CA ARG A 415 -20.27 -3.43 3.87
C ARG A 415 -18.86 -3.40 4.44
N ASP A 416 -17.93 -4.13 3.83
CA ASP A 416 -16.52 -4.15 4.25
C ASP A 416 -15.64 -3.15 3.50
N TYR A 417 -16.20 -2.27 2.66
CA TYR A 417 -15.39 -1.29 1.94
C TYR A 417 -14.53 -0.44 2.89
N SER A 418 -13.41 0.01 2.39
CA SER A 418 -12.55 0.97 3.08
C SER A 418 -12.00 1.99 2.09
N PRO A 419 -11.97 3.28 2.45
CA PRO A 419 -11.18 4.26 1.72
C PRO A 419 -9.71 3.90 1.69
N ILE A 420 -9.08 4.14 0.54
CA ILE A 420 -7.65 4.00 0.32
C ILE A 420 -7.10 5.29 -0.25
N GLY A 421 -5.79 5.47 -0.16
CA GLY A 421 -5.19 6.72 -0.60
C GLY A 421 -5.89 7.89 0.07
N CYS A 422 -6.37 8.84 -0.72
CA CYS A 422 -7.11 10.00 -0.22
C CYS A 422 -8.59 9.67 0.03
N ILE A 423 -9.29 9.12 -0.96
CA ILE A 423 -10.75 8.91 -0.95
C ILE A 423 -11.22 7.71 -1.80
N GLU A 424 -10.34 7.00 -2.47
CA GLU A 424 -10.71 5.90 -3.35
C GLU A 424 -11.29 4.74 -2.53
N THR A 425 -12.20 3.97 -3.13
CA THR A 425 -12.89 2.89 -2.44
C THR A 425 -12.31 1.53 -2.82
N SER A 426 -11.97 0.71 -1.83
CA SER A 426 -11.46 -0.65 -1.99
C SER A 426 -12.19 -1.63 -1.07
N ILE A 427 -12.19 -2.89 -1.45
CA ILE A 427 -12.60 -3.98 -0.57
C ILE A 427 -11.32 -4.67 -0.05
N PRO A 428 -11.03 -4.61 1.26
CA PRO A 428 -9.79 -5.15 1.81
C PRO A 428 -9.54 -6.60 1.41
N GLY A 429 -8.35 -6.89 0.88
CA GLY A 429 -7.96 -8.23 0.45
C GLY A 429 -8.69 -8.80 -0.76
N LYS A 430 -9.63 -8.08 -1.36
CA LYS A 430 -10.46 -8.56 -2.49
C LYS A 430 -10.36 -7.69 -3.73
N SER A 431 -10.11 -6.40 -3.60
CA SER A 431 -9.96 -5.51 -4.74
C SER A 431 -8.61 -4.81 -4.74
N ASN A 432 -8.09 -4.56 -5.93
CA ASN A 432 -6.84 -3.86 -6.15
C ASN A 432 -7.06 -2.79 -7.23
N PRO A 433 -7.69 -1.67 -6.88
CA PRO A 433 -7.91 -0.59 -7.82
C PRO A 433 -6.57 0.08 -8.13
N HIS A 434 -6.17 0.06 -9.40
CA HIS A 434 -5.05 0.86 -9.88
C HIS A 434 -5.50 2.32 -9.94
N ALA A 435 -5.35 3.03 -8.83
CA ALA A 435 -5.70 4.43 -8.73
C ALA A 435 -4.61 5.32 -9.37
N VAL A 436 -4.99 6.53 -9.74
CA VAL A 436 -4.09 7.59 -10.24
C VAL A 436 -3.33 7.22 -11.52
N SER A 437 -4.08 6.98 -12.60
CA SER A 437 -3.48 6.79 -13.94
C SER A 437 -3.40 8.09 -14.74
N ALA A 438 -4.28 9.07 -14.45
CA ALA A 438 -4.35 10.32 -15.18
C ALA A 438 -5.00 11.44 -14.36
N TRP A 439 -4.63 12.67 -14.69
CA TRP A 439 -5.27 13.88 -14.22
C TRP A 439 -6.07 14.51 -15.35
N ILE A 440 -7.32 14.87 -15.05
CA ILE A 440 -8.23 15.52 -16.00
C ILE A 440 -8.56 16.92 -15.47
N ASN A 441 -8.29 17.94 -16.27
CA ASN A 441 -8.65 19.31 -15.94
C ASN A 441 -10.07 19.61 -16.41
N LEU A 442 -11.05 19.42 -15.52
CA LEU A 442 -12.45 19.63 -15.82
C LEU A 442 -12.78 21.09 -16.21
N LEU A 443 -12.10 22.06 -15.60
CA LEU A 443 -12.28 23.48 -15.94
C LEU A 443 -11.80 23.79 -17.35
N ARG A 444 -10.72 23.14 -17.80
CA ARG A 444 -10.24 23.30 -19.16
C ARG A 444 -11.18 22.66 -20.18
N ILE A 445 -11.78 21.53 -19.84
CA ILE A 445 -12.83 20.93 -20.66
C ILE A 445 -14.03 21.86 -20.79
N LEU A 446 -14.47 22.47 -19.70
CA LEU A 446 -15.55 23.45 -19.69
C LEU A 446 -15.19 24.68 -20.53
N GLU A 447 -13.98 25.24 -20.38
CA GLU A 447 -13.51 26.38 -21.16
C GLU A 447 -13.53 26.09 -22.66
N PHE A 448 -13.05 24.93 -23.11
CA PHE A 448 -13.10 24.53 -24.51
C PHE A 448 -14.51 24.24 -25.00
N THR A 449 -15.41 23.82 -24.13
CA THR A 449 -16.82 23.60 -24.48
C THR A 449 -17.53 24.95 -24.72
N ILE A 450 -17.22 25.97 -23.92
CA ILE A 450 -17.82 27.30 -24.01
C ILE A 450 -17.14 28.12 -25.15
N HIS A 451 -15.84 27.94 -25.31
CA HIS A 451 -15.02 28.68 -26.29
C HIS A 451 -14.30 27.73 -27.26
N PRO A 452 -15.02 27.07 -28.18
CA PRO A 452 -14.45 26.07 -29.07
C PRO A 452 -13.38 26.65 -30.04
N ASP A 453 -13.35 27.97 -30.21
CA ASP A 453 -12.38 28.67 -31.07
C ASP A 453 -11.02 28.91 -30.38
N LYS A 454 -10.93 28.77 -29.08
CA LYS A 454 -9.66 28.77 -28.36
C LYS A 454 -9.00 27.40 -28.49
N THR A 455 -8.61 27.06 -29.72
CA THR A 455 -7.79 25.88 -29.97
C THR A 455 -6.48 26.00 -29.22
N LEU A 456 -6.07 24.91 -28.58
CA LEU A 456 -4.74 24.72 -28.07
C LEU A 456 -3.71 25.25 -29.08
N GLN A 457 -2.94 26.27 -28.71
CA GLN A 457 -1.71 26.63 -29.40
C GLN A 457 -0.65 25.54 -29.21
N THR A 458 -1.01 24.32 -29.51
CA THR A 458 -0.10 23.20 -29.56
C THR A 458 0.04 22.79 -31.02
N ASP A 459 1.25 22.58 -31.47
CA ASP A 459 1.59 22.05 -32.79
C ASP A 459 1.00 20.64 -33.06
N ILE A 460 0.01 20.22 -32.31
CA ILE A 460 -0.69 18.96 -32.45
C ILE A 460 -1.84 19.17 -33.46
N LYS A 461 -1.51 19.04 -34.73
CA LYS A 461 -2.47 19.09 -35.86
C LYS A 461 -3.53 17.96 -35.88
N SER A 462 -3.68 17.17 -34.80
CA SER A 462 -4.49 15.95 -34.85
C SER A 462 -5.58 15.80 -33.77
N VAL A 463 -5.95 16.85 -33.07
CA VAL A 463 -7.18 16.78 -32.27
C VAL A 463 -8.36 16.86 -33.22
N ARG A 464 -9.09 15.76 -33.42
CA ARG A 464 -10.34 15.74 -34.17
C ARG A 464 -11.25 16.84 -33.65
N LYS A 465 -11.82 17.67 -34.54
CA LYS A 465 -12.80 18.70 -34.18
C LYS A 465 -13.85 18.10 -33.25
N PRO A 466 -14.19 18.76 -32.14
CA PRO A 466 -15.26 18.26 -31.27
C PRO A 466 -16.52 18.09 -32.09
N VAL A 467 -17.18 16.97 -31.94
CA VAL A 467 -18.52 16.75 -32.51
C VAL A 467 -19.44 17.81 -31.93
N PRO A 468 -20.13 18.64 -32.74
CA PRO A 468 -21.00 19.66 -32.19
C PRO A 468 -22.07 19.01 -31.34
N TRP A 469 -22.17 19.42 -30.08
CA TRP A 469 -23.20 18.92 -29.19
C TRP A 469 -24.57 19.45 -29.68
N LYS A 470 -25.37 18.57 -30.28
CA LYS A 470 -26.76 18.89 -30.58
C LYS A 470 -27.53 18.88 -29.28
N HIS A 471 -28.07 20.03 -28.87
CA HIS A 471 -29.03 20.08 -27.82
C HIS A 471 -30.18 19.10 -28.09
N SER A 472 -30.22 17.99 -27.38
CA SER A 472 -31.36 17.11 -27.36
C SER A 472 -32.42 17.77 -26.49
N THR A 473 -33.40 18.36 -27.13
CA THR A 473 -34.65 18.84 -26.50
C THR A 473 -35.55 17.66 -26.17
N HIS A 474 -35.07 16.66 -25.47
CA HIS A 474 -35.90 15.56 -24.98
C HIS A 474 -36.09 15.71 -23.47
N SER A 475 -37.27 16.24 -23.14
CA SER A 475 -37.92 16.10 -21.83
C SER A 475 -37.96 14.60 -21.42
N PRO A 476 -37.69 14.24 -20.18
CA PRO A 476 -37.81 12.86 -19.73
C PRO A 476 -39.25 12.53 -19.41
N THR A 477 -40.04 12.11 -20.42
CA THR A 477 -41.29 11.42 -20.17
C THR A 477 -41.38 10.20 -21.03
N SER A 478 -41.56 9.07 -20.33
CA SER A 478 -42.17 7.81 -20.72
C SER A 478 -41.37 6.76 -21.47
N SER A 479 -41.48 5.63 -20.84
CA SER A 479 -41.42 4.23 -21.30
C SER A 479 -40.10 3.50 -21.29
N MET A 480 -39.82 2.90 -20.15
CA MET A 480 -39.09 1.62 -20.09
C MET A 480 -39.85 0.59 -20.92
N ARG A 481 -39.29 0.17 -22.02
CA ARG A 481 -39.62 -1.11 -22.63
C ARG A 481 -38.55 -2.12 -22.26
N THR A 482 -38.95 -3.06 -21.43
CA THR A 482 -38.24 -4.29 -21.15
C THR A 482 -38.09 -5.10 -22.44
N SER A 483 -36.88 -5.34 -22.90
CA SER A 483 -36.57 -6.43 -23.81
C SER A 483 -35.67 -7.42 -23.09
N SER A 484 -36.30 -8.52 -22.67
CA SER A 484 -35.61 -9.74 -22.24
C SER A 484 -34.80 -10.30 -23.42
N LYS A 485 -33.48 -10.38 -23.27
CA LYS A 485 -32.67 -11.36 -23.97
C LYS A 485 -31.77 -12.07 -22.96
N SER A 486 -32.01 -13.36 -22.91
CA SER A 486 -31.34 -14.37 -22.12
C SER A 486 -29.84 -14.51 -22.43
N GLY A 487 -29.05 -14.71 -21.41
CA GLY A 487 -27.89 -15.58 -21.44
C GLY A 487 -26.55 -14.91 -21.68
N SER A 488 -25.88 -14.54 -20.62
CA SER A 488 -24.43 -14.78 -20.42
C SER A 488 -24.10 -14.58 -18.93
N SER A 489 -23.35 -15.52 -18.42
CA SER A 489 -22.96 -15.66 -17.03
C SER A 489 -22.11 -14.48 -16.53
N PRO A 490 -22.25 -14.01 -15.25
CA PRO A 490 -21.52 -12.84 -14.72
C PRO A 490 -20.10 -13.13 -14.21
N ASN A 491 -19.39 -14.11 -14.73
CA ASN A 491 -18.12 -14.57 -14.12
C ASN A 491 -16.84 -14.15 -14.89
N GLU A 492 -16.88 -13.19 -15.80
CA GLU A 492 -15.68 -12.83 -16.59
C GLU A 492 -14.99 -11.51 -16.24
N TRP A 493 -15.30 -10.86 -15.11
CA TRP A 493 -14.69 -9.55 -14.76
C TRP A 493 -13.65 -9.59 -13.65
N PHE A 494 -13.23 -10.76 -13.19
CA PHE A 494 -12.23 -10.90 -12.11
C PHE A 494 -10.97 -11.69 -12.47
N THR A 495 -10.61 -11.78 -13.75
CA THR A 495 -9.32 -12.33 -14.18
C THR A 495 -8.63 -11.34 -15.10
N GLY A 496 -7.74 -10.54 -14.53
CA GLY A 496 -6.81 -9.64 -15.17
C GLY A 496 -5.82 -9.11 -14.17
#